data_9869b8f4443c83c6688f96b2d07762b7
#
_entry.id   9869b8f4443c83c6688f96b2d07762b7
#
_cell.length_a   1.000
_cell.length_b   1.000
_cell.length_c   1.000
_cell.angle_alpha   90.00
_cell.angle_beta   90.00
_cell.angle_gamma   90.00
#
_symmetry.space_group_name_H-M   'P 1'
#
loop_
_entity.id
_entity.type
_entity.pdbx_description
1 polymer ?
#
loop_
_entity_poly.entity_id
_entity_poly.type
_entity_poly.pdbx_seq_one_letter_code
_entity_poly.pdbx_strand_id
1 'polypeptide(L)'
;MNIEQAREVASKALQSLSNSLAQGESEALQNYLAAMGKFHRYSASNILLIMTKRPDATHVAGYQTWRKLHRQVTRGTKGIVIFRRSCAGPWMRMNVGLRASGKASLAIARPWSSMLPTPREIRVLTHELAHERLHFSARRAETTKCIRETEAEAVAFVVGEAIGLETKSASCDYVKLYNGDRDTPAQSLQHIQQVSTDILSGITPP
;
A
#
# COMPACT_ATOMS: atom_id res chain seq x y z
N MET A 1 8.34 -1.02 22.59
CA MET A 1 7.41 -0.01 22.05
C MET A 1 6.02 -0.41 22.50
N ASN A 2 5.31 0.45 23.19
CA ASN A 2 3.90 0.28 23.55
C ASN A 2 3.00 0.85 22.43
N ILE A 3 1.68 0.78 22.61
CA ILE A 3 0.69 1.19 21.61
C ILE A 3 0.68 2.69 21.38
N GLU A 4 0.80 3.47 22.45
CA GLU A 4 0.83 4.93 22.39
C GLU A 4 2.04 5.41 21.60
N GLN A 5 3.19 4.81 21.88
CA GLN A 5 4.41 5.05 21.08
C GLN A 5 4.25 4.66 19.61
N ALA A 6 3.52 3.57 19.31
CA ALA A 6 3.25 3.17 17.94
C ALA A 6 2.32 4.18 17.23
N ARG A 7 1.29 4.69 17.92
CA ARG A 7 0.41 5.75 17.40
C ARG A 7 1.19 7.02 17.12
N GLU A 8 2.03 7.43 18.05
CA GLU A 8 2.87 8.61 17.90
C GLU A 8 3.82 8.50 16.69
N VAL A 9 4.47 7.34 16.53
CA VAL A 9 5.36 7.07 15.37
C VAL A 9 4.57 7.11 14.06
N ALA A 10 3.40 6.47 13.99
CA ALA A 10 2.57 6.48 12.80
C ALA A 10 2.07 7.89 12.46
N SER A 11 1.66 8.68 13.47
CA SER A 11 1.24 10.07 13.30
C SER A 11 2.37 10.96 12.81
N LYS A 12 3.57 10.84 13.40
CA LYS A 12 4.76 11.58 12.97
C LYS A 12 5.15 11.22 11.53
N ALA A 13 5.09 9.95 11.16
CA ALA A 13 5.39 9.49 9.80
C ALA A 13 4.38 10.04 8.78
N LEU A 14 3.10 10.06 9.12
CA LEU A 14 2.06 10.66 8.29
C LEU A 14 2.27 12.17 8.14
N GLN A 15 2.61 12.85 9.21
CA GLN A 15 2.90 14.28 9.19
C GLN A 15 4.15 14.60 8.35
N SER A 16 5.19 13.78 8.46
CA SER A 16 6.39 13.91 7.61
C SER A 16 6.03 13.76 6.13
N LEU A 17 5.22 12.74 5.78
CA LEU A 17 4.75 12.53 4.42
C LEU A 17 3.93 13.73 3.90
N SER A 18 3.03 14.27 4.73
CA SER A 18 2.24 15.46 4.39
C SER A 18 3.13 16.69 4.18
N ASN A 19 4.16 16.87 5.01
CA ASN A 19 5.11 17.97 4.87
C ASN A 19 5.95 17.84 3.58
N SER A 20 6.42 16.64 3.24
CA SER A 20 7.14 16.39 1.98
C SER A 20 6.26 16.69 0.76
N LEU A 21 4.98 16.32 0.81
CA LEU A 21 4.01 16.68 -0.24
C LEU A 21 3.82 18.20 -0.36
N ALA A 22 3.75 18.92 0.76
CA ALA A 22 3.64 20.37 0.78
C ALA A 22 4.88 21.06 0.18
N GLN A 23 6.06 20.41 0.25
CA GLN A 23 7.31 20.87 -0.34
C GLN A 23 7.48 20.46 -1.81
N GLY A 24 6.50 19.74 -2.37
CA GLY A 24 6.55 19.25 -3.75
C GLY A 24 7.36 17.96 -3.93
N GLU A 25 7.75 17.29 -2.85
CA GLU A 25 8.50 16.04 -2.88
C GLU A 25 7.54 14.86 -3.12
N SER A 26 7.44 14.39 -4.36
CA SER A 26 6.58 13.25 -4.71
C SER A 26 7.20 11.89 -4.40
N GLU A 27 8.53 11.80 -4.25
CA GLU A 27 9.25 10.53 -4.04
C GLU A 27 8.83 9.82 -2.75
N ALA A 28 8.66 10.57 -1.66
CA ALA A 28 8.21 10.01 -0.38
C ALA A 28 6.84 9.34 -0.51
N LEU A 29 5.93 9.94 -1.26
CA LEU A 29 4.61 9.36 -1.52
C LEU A 29 4.69 8.16 -2.45
N GLN A 30 5.51 8.19 -3.50
CA GLN A 30 5.72 7.05 -4.40
C GLN A 30 6.24 5.83 -3.62
N ASN A 31 7.22 6.04 -2.74
CA ASN A 31 7.75 5.01 -1.86
C ASN A 31 6.67 4.44 -0.92
N TYR A 32 5.80 5.29 -0.41
CA TYR A 32 4.68 4.88 0.43
C TYR A 32 3.63 4.09 -0.37
N LEU A 33 3.26 4.52 -1.55
CA LEU A 33 2.33 3.80 -2.44
C LEU A 33 2.90 2.45 -2.89
N ALA A 34 4.20 2.39 -3.20
CA ALA A 34 4.87 1.12 -3.50
C ALA A 34 4.85 0.16 -2.28
N ALA A 35 5.01 0.69 -1.07
CA ALA A 35 4.85 -0.10 0.15
C ALA A 35 3.39 -0.53 0.37
N MET A 36 2.40 0.26 0.00
CA MET A 36 1.00 -0.17 -0.02
C MET A 36 0.78 -1.39 -0.92
N GLY A 37 1.37 -1.41 -2.11
CA GLY A 37 1.31 -2.57 -3.01
C GLY A 37 1.90 -3.83 -2.37
N LYS A 38 3.06 -3.71 -1.74
CA LYS A 38 3.73 -4.83 -1.03
C LYS A 38 2.95 -5.32 0.19
N PHE A 39 2.33 -4.40 0.91
CA PHE A 39 1.68 -4.65 2.21
C PHE A 39 0.17 -4.38 2.18
N HIS A 40 -0.50 -4.62 1.05
CA HIS A 40 -1.90 -4.30 0.81
C HIS A 40 -2.87 -4.86 1.87
N ARG A 41 -2.51 -5.94 2.58
CA ARG A 41 -3.31 -6.53 3.67
C ARG A 41 -3.22 -5.77 5.00
N TYR A 42 -2.35 -4.76 5.09
CA TYR A 42 -2.17 -3.94 6.29
C TYR A 42 -2.85 -2.58 6.13
N SER A 43 -3.28 -1.98 7.24
CA SER A 43 -3.81 -0.61 7.22
C SER A 43 -2.72 0.40 6.89
N ALA A 44 -3.12 1.58 6.39
CA ALA A 44 -2.20 2.67 6.08
C ALA A 44 -1.24 3.01 7.24
N SER A 45 -1.77 3.09 8.48
CA SER A 45 -0.94 3.33 9.67
C SER A 45 0.06 2.22 9.95
N ASN A 46 -0.32 0.95 9.70
CA ASN A 46 0.59 -0.17 9.85
C ASN A 46 1.70 -0.17 8.80
N ILE A 47 1.38 0.22 7.57
CA ILE A 47 2.38 0.36 6.50
C ILE A 47 3.42 1.42 6.89
N LEU A 48 2.97 2.57 7.41
CA LEU A 48 3.88 3.62 7.92
C LEU A 48 4.77 3.10 9.05
N LEU A 49 4.23 2.32 9.98
CA LEU A 49 5.02 1.69 11.05
C LEU A 49 6.07 0.71 10.51
N ILE A 50 5.69 -0.10 9.53
CA ILE A 50 6.61 -1.04 8.87
C ILE A 50 7.73 -0.27 8.19
N MET A 51 7.42 0.72 7.36
CA MET A 51 8.40 1.54 6.64
C MET A 51 9.35 2.26 7.59
N THR A 52 8.84 2.85 8.69
CA THR A 52 9.66 3.56 9.68
C THR A 52 10.62 2.62 10.42
N LYS A 53 10.20 1.38 10.70
CA LYS A 53 11.01 0.43 11.47
C LYS A 53 11.89 -0.46 10.61
N ARG A 54 11.44 -0.80 9.42
CA ARG A 54 12.13 -1.70 8.48
C ARG A 54 11.79 -1.30 7.04
N PRO A 55 12.42 -0.26 6.51
CA PRO A 55 12.19 0.21 5.15
C PRO A 55 12.56 -0.83 4.09
N ASP A 56 13.46 -1.73 4.43
CA ASP A 56 13.94 -2.85 3.60
C ASP A 56 13.02 -4.09 3.64
N ALA A 57 11.93 -4.06 4.40
CA ALA A 57 11.04 -5.21 4.53
C ALA A 57 10.36 -5.55 3.21
N THR A 58 10.42 -6.83 2.84
CA THR A 58 9.69 -7.38 1.69
C THR A 58 8.46 -8.16 2.14
N HIS A 59 8.51 -8.75 3.32
CA HIS A 59 7.41 -9.52 3.91
C HIS A 59 7.34 -9.28 5.41
N VAL A 60 6.12 -9.20 5.91
CA VAL A 60 5.83 -9.07 7.34
C VAL A 60 4.80 -10.12 7.72
N ALA A 61 5.07 -10.89 8.76
CA ALA A 61 4.13 -11.92 9.24
C ALA A 61 4.31 -12.19 10.73
N GLY A 62 3.30 -12.77 11.35
CA GLY A 62 3.39 -13.24 12.71
C GLY A 62 4.34 -14.44 12.86
N TYR A 63 4.88 -14.65 14.06
CA TYR A 63 5.81 -15.74 14.36
C TYR A 63 5.30 -17.12 13.89
N GLN A 64 4.02 -17.42 14.16
CA GLN A 64 3.43 -18.69 13.74
C GLN A 64 3.33 -18.84 12.21
N THR A 65 3.10 -17.74 11.50
CA THR A 65 3.08 -17.75 10.04
C THR A 65 4.47 -18.05 9.48
N TRP A 66 5.52 -17.44 10.05
CA TRP A 66 6.89 -17.75 9.68
C TRP A 66 7.23 -19.23 9.91
N ARG A 67 6.80 -19.82 11.03
CA ARG A 67 6.99 -21.26 11.29
C ARG A 67 6.28 -22.13 10.24
N LYS A 68 5.05 -21.79 9.87
CA LYS A 68 4.30 -22.51 8.82
C LYS A 68 5.00 -22.44 7.46
N LEU A 69 5.71 -21.36 7.20
CA LEU A 69 6.53 -21.18 5.99
C LEU A 69 7.94 -21.81 6.11
N HIS A 70 8.17 -22.64 7.13
CA HIS A 70 9.47 -23.26 7.41
C HIS A 70 10.62 -22.25 7.59
N ARG A 71 10.30 -21.06 8.12
CA ARG A 71 11.27 -20.00 8.41
C ARG A 71 11.33 -19.71 9.88
N GLN A 72 12.55 -19.45 10.37
CA GLN A 72 12.76 -19.05 11.76
C GLN A 72 13.10 -17.57 11.84
N VAL A 73 12.54 -16.92 12.87
CA VAL A 73 12.92 -15.56 13.24
C VAL A 73 14.25 -15.63 14.00
N THR A 74 15.22 -14.82 13.58
CA THR A 74 16.54 -14.76 14.22
C THR A 74 16.37 -14.39 15.71
N ARG A 75 17.08 -15.11 16.60
CA ARG A 75 17.05 -14.84 18.04
C ARG A 75 17.48 -13.39 18.31
N GLY A 76 16.74 -12.71 19.19
CA GLY A 76 16.99 -11.30 19.53
C GLY A 76 16.33 -10.27 18.59
N THR A 77 15.72 -10.69 17.49
CA THR A 77 15.00 -9.76 16.61
C THR A 77 13.77 -9.19 17.30
N LYS A 78 13.69 -7.86 17.40
CA LYS A 78 12.52 -7.16 17.98
C LYS A 78 11.40 -7.08 16.94
N GLY A 79 10.21 -7.57 17.29
CA GLY A 79 9.02 -7.46 16.44
C GLY A 79 8.52 -6.01 16.32
N ILE A 80 7.89 -5.70 15.20
CA ILE A 80 7.17 -4.45 14.97
C ILE A 80 5.80 -4.58 15.65
N VAL A 81 5.41 -3.56 16.41
CA VAL A 81 4.04 -3.44 16.93
C VAL A 81 3.17 -2.92 15.82
N ILE A 82 2.08 -3.61 15.52
CA ILE A 82 1.09 -3.19 14.53
C ILE A 82 -0.29 -3.11 15.15
N PHE A 83 -1.15 -2.25 14.59
CA PHE A 83 -2.55 -2.15 14.98
C PHE A 83 -3.34 -3.30 14.33
N ARG A 84 -4.10 -4.03 15.12
CA ARG A 84 -5.03 -5.03 14.61
C ARG A 84 -6.40 -4.38 14.39
N ARG A 85 -7.06 -4.62 13.26
CA ARG A 85 -8.50 -4.34 13.15
C ARG A 85 -9.20 -5.20 14.18
N SER A 86 -9.82 -4.54 15.17
CA SER A 86 -10.47 -5.21 16.27
C SER A 86 -11.78 -5.86 15.83
N CYS A 87 -11.78 -7.20 15.81
CA CYS A 87 -12.93 -7.91 16.36
C CYS A 87 -12.47 -8.35 17.76
N ALA A 88 -12.67 -7.52 18.77
CA ALA A 88 -12.42 -7.73 20.20
C ALA A 88 -11.18 -8.60 20.56
N GLY A 89 -10.07 -7.99 20.96
CA GLY A 89 -8.94 -8.69 21.58
C GLY A 89 -7.58 -7.99 21.46
N PRO A 90 -6.65 -8.25 22.40
CA PRO A 90 -5.43 -7.50 22.55
C PRO A 90 -4.36 -7.80 21.48
N TRP A 91 -3.53 -6.87 21.28
CA TRP A 91 -2.34 -6.64 20.43
C TRP A 91 -1.48 -7.87 20.07
N MET A 92 -1.14 -7.97 18.80
CA MET A 92 -0.20 -8.97 18.30
C MET A 92 1.13 -8.30 17.92
N ARG A 93 2.25 -8.80 18.45
CA ARG A 93 3.58 -8.46 17.93
C ARG A 93 3.85 -9.27 16.68
N MET A 94 4.18 -8.60 15.58
CA MET A 94 4.65 -9.26 14.36
C MET A 94 6.17 -9.18 14.25
N ASN A 95 6.78 -10.30 13.92
CA ASN A 95 8.21 -10.39 13.68
C ASN A 95 8.50 -10.20 12.18
N VAL A 96 9.48 -9.37 11.90
CA VAL A 96 9.95 -9.12 10.52
C VAL A 96 11.02 -10.15 10.21
N GLY A 97 10.75 -11.00 9.23
CA GLY A 97 11.76 -11.88 8.67
C GLY A 97 12.47 -11.18 7.52
N LEU A 98 13.81 -11.19 7.55
CA LEU A 98 14.67 -10.68 6.49
C LEU A 98 14.80 -11.69 5.37
N ARG A 99 14.63 -11.21 4.15
CA ARG A 99 14.99 -11.78 2.84
C ARG A 99 14.52 -13.18 2.49
N ALA A 100 13.68 -13.24 1.48
CA ALA A 100 13.76 -14.25 0.44
C ALA A 100 14.11 -13.55 -0.87
N SER A 101 15.38 -13.56 -1.21
CA SER A 101 15.83 -13.40 -2.58
C SER A 101 15.43 -14.69 -3.32
N GLY A 102 14.35 -14.63 -4.04
CA GLY A 102 13.91 -15.71 -4.92
C GLY A 102 13.09 -15.08 -6.02
N LYS A 103 13.73 -14.79 -7.15
CA LYS A 103 13.03 -14.52 -8.41
C LYS A 103 12.28 -15.80 -8.77
N ALA A 104 10.98 -15.85 -8.50
CA ALA A 104 10.11 -16.82 -9.13
C ALA A 104 9.94 -16.39 -10.59
N SER A 105 10.77 -16.93 -11.46
CA SER A 105 10.58 -16.84 -12.90
C SER A 105 9.42 -17.75 -13.25
N LEU A 106 8.22 -17.17 -13.41
CA LEU A 106 7.08 -17.90 -13.95
C LEU A 106 7.27 -17.97 -15.47
N ALA A 107 7.91 -19.04 -15.94
CA ALA A 107 7.89 -19.38 -17.36
C ALA A 107 6.50 -19.88 -17.72
N ILE A 108 5.64 -19.00 -18.20
CA ILE A 108 4.35 -19.39 -18.78
C ILE A 108 4.59 -19.77 -20.24
N ALA A 109 4.38 -21.04 -20.53
CA ALA A 109 4.39 -21.55 -21.90
C ALA A 109 3.31 -20.84 -22.74
N ARG A 110 3.72 -20.31 -23.91
CA ARG A 110 2.80 -19.73 -24.89
C ARG A 110 2.00 -20.82 -25.61
N PRO A 111 0.65 -20.67 -25.77
CA PRO A 111 0.08 -19.85 -26.85
C PRO A 111 -1.11 -18.93 -26.48
N TRP A 112 -1.36 -18.64 -25.21
CA TRP A 112 -2.47 -17.77 -24.78
C TRP A 112 -2.12 -16.27 -24.79
N SER A 113 -0.95 -15.88 -25.25
CA SER A 113 -0.40 -14.53 -25.15
C SER A 113 -1.15 -13.45 -25.97
N SER A 114 -2.02 -13.83 -26.88
CA SER A 114 -2.82 -12.87 -27.67
C SER A 114 -4.17 -12.49 -27.03
N MET A 115 -4.57 -13.17 -25.97
CA MET A 115 -5.84 -12.91 -25.27
C MET A 115 -5.66 -12.30 -23.87
N LEU A 116 -4.43 -12.22 -23.38
CA LEU A 116 -4.18 -11.59 -22.07
C LEU A 116 -4.06 -10.07 -22.25
N PRO A 117 -4.71 -9.29 -21.36
CA PRO A 117 -4.61 -7.84 -21.41
C PRO A 117 -3.15 -7.40 -21.21
N THR A 118 -2.75 -6.39 -21.94
CA THR A 118 -1.42 -5.78 -21.80
C THR A 118 -1.30 -5.08 -20.44
N PRO A 119 -0.07 -4.85 -19.93
CA PRO A 119 0.14 -4.06 -18.72
C PRO A 119 -0.55 -2.68 -18.76
N ARG A 120 -0.58 -2.06 -19.94
CA ARG A 120 -1.27 -0.78 -20.15
C ARG A 120 -2.78 -0.91 -19.99
N GLU A 121 -3.39 -1.95 -20.58
CA GLU A 121 -4.83 -2.19 -20.47
C GLU A 121 -5.23 -2.52 -19.03
N ILE A 122 -4.44 -3.31 -18.32
CA ILE A 122 -4.67 -3.59 -16.89
C ILE A 122 -4.65 -2.29 -16.08
N ARG A 123 -3.68 -1.41 -16.34
CA ARG A 123 -3.58 -0.11 -15.66
C ARG A 123 -4.79 0.77 -15.93
N VAL A 124 -5.22 0.89 -17.20
CA VAL A 124 -6.40 1.68 -17.59
C VAL A 124 -7.66 1.11 -16.92
N LEU A 125 -7.88 -0.20 -16.99
CA LEU A 125 -9.03 -0.85 -16.34
C LEU A 125 -9.03 -0.64 -14.83
N THR A 126 -7.86 -0.71 -14.18
CA THR A 126 -7.74 -0.48 -12.74
C THR A 126 -8.04 0.99 -12.41
N HIS A 127 -7.59 1.92 -13.23
CA HIS A 127 -7.86 3.36 -13.07
C HIS A 127 -9.38 3.65 -13.17
N GLU A 128 -10.06 3.12 -14.18
CA GLU A 128 -11.51 3.28 -14.33
C GLU A 128 -12.29 2.61 -13.18
N LEU A 129 -11.87 1.41 -12.78
CA LEU A 129 -12.46 0.73 -11.63
C LEU A 129 -12.25 1.52 -10.32
N ALA A 130 -11.13 2.20 -10.18
CA ALA A 130 -10.87 3.08 -9.04
C ALA A 130 -11.83 4.27 -9.02
N HIS A 131 -12.09 4.89 -10.17
CA HIS A 131 -13.11 5.94 -10.27
C HIS A 131 -14.48 5.46 -9.80
N GLU A 132 -14.90 4.29 -10.24
CA GLU A 132 -16.18 3.69 -9.86
C GLU A 132 -16.25 3.41 -8.35
N ARG A 133 -15.18 2.89 -7.75
CA ARG A 133 -15.14 2.53 -6.34
C ARG A 133 -14.94 3.72 -5.39
N LEU A 134 -14.13 4.70 -5.79
CA LEU A 134 -13.79 5.87 -4.97
C LEU A 134 -14.81 7.00 -5.08
N HIS A 135 -15.34 7.22 -6.28
CA HIS A 135 -16.04 8.46 -6.62
C HIS A 135 -17.50 8.25 -7.02
N PHE A 136 -18.04 7.07 -6.74
CA PHE A 136 -19.47 6.81 -6.85
C PHE A 136 -20.20 7.48 -5.67
N SER A 137 -21.30 8.19 -5.95
CA SER A 137 -22.15 8.84 -4.93
C SER A 137 -21.64 10.16 -4.32
N ALA A 138 -21.91 10.38 -3.03
CA ALA A 138 -21.67 11.64 -2.30
C ALA A 138 -20.23 12.16 -2.42
N ARG A 139 -19.23 11.27 -2.35
CA ARG A 139 -17.83 11.65 -2.40
C ARG A 139 -17.42 12.34 -3.72
N ARG A 140 -18.16 12.09 -4.81
CA ARG A 140 -17.93 12.81 -6.08
C ARG A 140 -18.18 14.31 -5.95
N ALA A 141 -19.15 14.71 -5.13
CA ALA A 141 -19.45 16.12 -4.88
C ALA A 141 -18.42 16.79 -3.96
N GLU A 142 -17.79 16.01 -3.07
CA GLU A 142 -16.83 16.49 -2.08
C GLU A 142 -15.39 16.62 -2.64
N THR A 143 -15.11 16.01 -3.80
CA THR A 143 -13.77 15.97 -4.38
C THR A 143 -13.70 16.74 -5.70
N THR A 144 -12.58 17.43 -5.91
CA THR A 144 -12.29 18.09 -7.20
C THR A 144 -11.94 17.05 -8.27
N LYS A 145 -12.06 17.40 -9.53
CA LYS A 145 -11.62 16.53 -10.64
C LYS A 145 -10.14 16.12 -10.46
N CYS A 146 -9.31 17.06 -10.06
CA CYS A 146 -7.89 16.84 -9.85
C CYS A 146 -7.62 15.76 -8.78
N ILE A 147 -8.29 15.83 -7.64
CA ILE A 147 -8.18 14.84 -6.56
C ILE A 147 -8.64 13.46 -7.07
N ARG A 148 -9.77 13.40 -7.79
CA ARG A 148 -10.29 12.14 -8.31
C ARG A 148 -9.32 11.43 -9.27
N GLU A 149 -8.75 12.18 -10.22
CA GLU A 149 -7.76 11.63 -11.15
C GLU A 149 -6.51 11.13 -10.41
N THR A 150 -6.02 11.91 -9.44
CA THR A 150 -4.83 11.54 -8.68
C THR A 150 -5.07 10.31 -7.81
N GLU A 151 -6.23 10.20 -7.16
CA GLU A 151 -6.58 9.02 -6.35
C GLU A 151 -6.73 7.77 -7.22
N ALA A 152 -7.39 7.88 -8.39
CA ALA A 152 -7.55 6.75 -9.31
C ALA A 152 -6.20 6.27 -9.86
N GLU A 153 -5.33 7.20 -10.21
CA GLU A 153 -3.97 6.86 -10.65
C GLU A 153 -3.14 6.23 -9.53
N ALA A 154 -3.27 6.70 -8.29
CA ALA A 154 -2.60 6.11 -7.15
C ALA A 154 -3.07 4.65 -6.89
N VAL A 155 -4.36 4.35 -7.02
CA VAL A 155 -4.88 2.98 -6.93
C VAL A 155 -4.31 2.11 -8.05
N ALA A 156 -4.31 2.62 -9.29
CA ALA A 156 -3.75 1.89 -10.43
C ALA A 156 -2.25 1.59 -10.25
N PHE A 157 -1.50 2.52 -9.67
CA PHE A 157 -0.10 2.33 -9.31
C PHE A 157 0.07 1.25 -8.23
N VAL A 158 -0.67 1.34 -7.12
CA VAL A 158 -0.60 0.38 -5.99
C VAL A 158 -0.94 -1.04 -6.45
N VAL A 159 -1.99 -1.19 -7.24
CA VAL A 159 -2.40 -2.50 -7.78
C VAL A 159 -1.36 -3.02 -8.76
N GLY A 160 -0.84 -2.17 -9.65
CA GLY A 160 0.22 -2.53 -10.59
C GLY A 160 1.48 -3.04 -9.88
N GLU A 161 1.97 -2.33 -8.87
CA GLU A 161 3.10 -2.75 -8.04
C GLU A 161 2.83 -4.11 -7.35
N ALA A 162 1.63 -4.30 -6.81
CA ALA A 162 1.27 -5.53 -6.11
C ALA A 162 1.29 -6.77 -7.01
N ILE A 163 0.90 -6.63 -8.28
CA ILE A 163 0.89 -7.72 -9.27
C ILE A 163 2.17 -7.79 -10.11
N GLY A 164 3.16 -6.95 -9.81
CA GLY A 164 4.47 -6.99 -10.45
C GLY A 164 4.54 -6.34 -11.83
N LEU A 165 3.62 -5.44 -12.16
CA LEU A 165 3.73 -4.63 -13.37
C LEU A 165 4.81 -3.55 -13.19
N GLU A 166 5.61 -3.30 -14.24
CA GLU A 166 6.53 -2.17 -14.24
C GLU A 166 5.74 -0.85 -14.34
N THR A 167 5.71 -0.09 -13.24
CA THR A 167 4.96 1.16 -13.13
C THR A 167 5.85 2.40 -13.30
N LYS A 168 6.97 2.28 -14.01
CA LYS A 168 8.02 3.30 -14.17
C LYS A 168 7.55 4.68 -14.66
N SER A 169 6.33 4.83 -15.12
CA SER A 169 5.82 6.08 -15.68
C SER A 169 4.64 6.70 -14.91
N ALA A 170 4.44 6.32 -13.66
CA ALA A 170 3.49 7.03 -12.83
C ALA A 170 4.10 8.38 -12.38
N SER A 171 4.32 9.27 -13.32
CA SER A 171 4.53 10.70 -13.06
C SER A 171 3.20 11.31 -12.65
N CYS A 172 2.58 10.79 -11.61
CA CYS A 172 1.46 11.44 -11.01
C CYS A 172 1.96 12.65 -10.26
N ASP A 173 1.35 13.74 -10.56
CA ASP A 173 1.53 14.96 -9.82
C ASP A 173 0.79 14.82 -8.46
N TYR A 174 1.34 13.95 -7.60
CA TYR A 174 0.78 13.66 -6.27
C TYR A 174 0.75 14.89 -5.36
N VAL A 175 1.47 15.95 -5.74
CA VAL A 175 1.39 17.26 -5.09
C VAL A 175 -0.05 17.77 -5.10
N LYS A 176 -0.84 17.38 -6.10
CA LYS A 176 -2.25 17.73 -6.21
C LYS A 176 -3.15 17.09 -5.16
N LEU A 177 -2.70 16.04 -4.48
CA LEU A 177 -3.40 15.50 -3.29
C LEU A 177 -3.35 16.48 -2.11
N TYR A 178 -2.35 17.36 -2.10
CA TYR A 178 -2.21 18.37 -1.07
C TYR A 178 -2.89 19.66 -1.53
N ASN A 179 -4.11 19.85 -1.10
CA ASN A 179 -4.90 21.05 -1.43
C ASN A 179 -4.83 22.12 -0.31
N GLY A 180 -3.69 22.18 0.42
CA GLY A 180 -3.50 23.13 1.52
C GLY A 180 -4.12 22.70 2.85
N ASP A 181 -4.95 21.66 2.87
CA ASP A 181 -5.53 21.05 4.05
C ASP A 181 -4.72 19.81 4.47
N ARG A 182 -4.27 19.77 5.72
CA ARG A 182 -3.45 18.69 6.27
C ARG A 182 -4.19 17.36 6.39
N ASP A 183 -5.51 17.38 6.46
CA ASP A 183 -6.31 16.17 6.65
C ASP A 183 -6.67 15.48 5.32
N THR A 184 -6.72 16.24 4.22
CA THR A 184 -7.04 15.72 2.88
C THR A 184 -6.11 14.59 2.43
N PRO A 185 -4.76 14.70 2.54
CA PRO A 185 -3.87 13.60 2.15
C PRO A 185 -4.10 12.34 2.95
N ALA A 186 -4.35 12.46 4.26
CA ALA A 186 -4.56 11.31 5.13
C ALA A 186 -5.82 10.54 4.77
N GLN A 187 -6.92 11.25 4.50
CA GLN A 187 -8.19 10.66 4.07
C GLN A 187 -8.07 10.01 2.69
N SER A 188 -7.46 10.69 1.73
CA SER A 188 -7.20 10.16 0.39
C SER A 188 -6.37 8.88 0.44
N LEU A 189 -5.28 8.85 1.22
CA LEU A 189 -4.44 7.67 1.38
C LEU A 189 -5.19 6.49 2.01
N GLN A 190 -6.10 6.75 2.95
CA GLN A 190 -6.93 5.70 3.53
C GLN A 190 -7.91 5.10 2.50
N HIS A 191 -8.53 5.93 1.67
CA HIS A 191 -9.44 5.48 0.60
C HIS A 191 -8.68 4.71 -0.49
N ILE A 192 -7.53 5.23 -0.93
CA ILE A 192 -6.64 4.53 -1.88
C ILE A 192 -6.27 3.15 -1.34
N GLN A 193 -5.87 3.06 -0.07
CA GLN A 193 -5.54 1.80 0.59
C GLN A 193 -6.72 0.82 0.59
N GLN A 194 -7.90 1.28 0.98
CA GLN A 194 -9.09 0.43 1.06
C GLN A 194 -9.46 -0.13 -0.30
N VAL A 195 -9.57 0.72 -1.32
CA VAL A 195 -9.96 0.29 -2.68
C VAL A 195 -8.91 -0.61 -3.30
N SER A 196 -7.62 -0.30 -3.14
CA SER A 196 -6.54 -1.17 -3.61
C SER A 196 -6.60 -2.56 -2.97
N THR A 197 -6.88 -2.62 -1.66
CA THR A 197 -7.03 -3.89 -0.94
C THR A 197 -8.23 -4.68 -1.46
N ASP A 198 -9.36 -4.02 -1.70
CA ASP A 198 -10.58 -4.66 -2.20
C ASP A 198 -10.35 -5.24 -3.61
N ILE A 199 -9.71 -4.48 -4.50
CA ILE A 199 -9.36 -4.94 -5.85
C ILE A 199 -8.41 -6.14 -5.78
N LEU A 200 -7.32 -6.04 -5.01
CA LEU A 200 -6.32 -7.10 -4.87
C LEU A 200 -6.90 -8.36 -4.23
N SER A 201 -7.81 -8.22 -3.28
CA SER A 201 -8.51 -9.36 -2.66
C SER A 201 -9.42 -10.10 -3.63
N GLY A 202 -9.93 -9.41 -4.66
CA GLY A 202 -10.72 -10.03 -5.73
C GLY A 202 -9.87 -10.74 -6.80
N ILE A 203 -8.60 -10.38 -6.94
CA ILE A 203 -7.68 -10.91 -7.96
C ILE A 203 -6.80 -12.04 -7.39
N THR A 204 -6.37 -11.91 -6.15
CA THR A 204 -5.50 -12.89 -5.50
C THR A 204 -6.34 -13.94 -4.78
N PRO A 205 -6.15 -15.24 -5.04
CA PRO A 205 -6.83 -16.28 -4.29
C PRO A 205 -6.44 -16.21 -2.80
N PRO A 206 -7.32 -16.69 -1.90
CA PRO A 206 -7.13 -16.63 -0.44
C PRO A 206 -5.91 -17.42 0.06
#